data_fc50d7e620a5c29f0ef7375a31ecdbac
#
_entry.id   fc50d7e620a5c29f0ef7375a31ecdbac
#
_cell.length_a   1.000
_cell.length_b   1.000
_cell.length_c   1.000
_cell.angle_alpha   90.00
_cell.angle_beta   90.00
_cell.angle_gamma   90.00
#
_symmetry.space_group_name_H-M   'P 1'
#
loop_
_entity.id
_entity.type
_entity.pdbx_description
1 polymer ?
#
loop_
_entity_poly.entity_id
_entity_poly.type
_entity_poly.pdbx_seq_one_letter_code
_entity_poly.pdbx_strand_id
1 'polypeptide(L)'
;MPILYDVQRIRDGKSFTTRTVNAIQNGEYIFNMSVSFKISEEGLEHQFEMPDVPSPEELKSDREFREEMKDKIPKAMLEGFLRDKPIEIRNVENLNPFDNEKGEPFKNMWIKASGKLPDNHLIHQGVLAYASDMGLRGTSQRPHGFSFGAYEKLQVASLDHAMWFHREFRADEWLLYSLDSPSASNANGFNRGNIFTQDGKLVASAVQEGLIRVKDK
;
A
#
# COMPACT_ATOMS: atom_id res chain seq x y z
N MET A 1 0.49 -9.38 -23.75
CA MET A 1 -0.24 -10.65 -23.77
C MET A 1 -1.42 -10.55 -22.80
N PRO A 2 -2.58 -11.16 -23.10
CA PRO A 2 -3.73 -11.13 -22.21
C PRO A 2 -3.49 -11.96 -20.94
N ILE A 3 -4.15 -11.57 -19.85
CA ILE A 3 -4.22 -12.33 -18.60
C ILE A 3 -5.64 -12.87 -18.48
N LEU A 4 -5.77 -14.16 -18.23
CA LEU A 4 -7.05 -14.81 -17.94
C LEU A 4 -7.25 -14.83 -16.43
N TYR A 5 -8.40 -14.33 -15.96
CA TYR A 5 -8.82 -14.45 -14.57
C TYR A 5 -9.86 -15.56 -14.44
N ASP A 6 -9.47 -16.66 -13.80
CA ASP A 6 -10.36 -17.78 -13.47
C ASP A 6 -10.94 -17.55 -12.07
N VAL A 7 -12.26 -17.39 -11.97
CA VAL A 7 -12.97 -17.12 -10.72
C VAL A 7 -13.77 -18.33 -10.29
N GLN A 8 -13.36 -18.91 -9.15
CA GLN A 8 -14.01 -20.09 -8.58
C GLN A 8 -14.97 -19.66 -7.45
N ARG A 9 -16.21 -20.16 -7.53
CA ARG A 9 -17.23 -19.98 -6.49
C ARG A 9 -17.08 -21.05 -5.43
N ILE A 10 -16.29 -20.77 -4.39
CA ILE A 10 -15.99 -21.75 -3.33
C ILE A 10 -17.20 -21.99 -2.42
N ARG A 11 -17.89 -20.91 -2.05
CA ARG A 11 -19.05 -20.99 -1.16
C ARG A 11 -19.98 -19.78 -1.37
N ASP A 12 -21.28 -20.06 -1.37
CA ASP A 12 -22.34 -19.07 -1.28
C ASP A 12 -23.18 -19.38 -0.03
N GLY A 13 -22.98 -18.61 1.03
CA GLY A 13 -23.73 -18.67 2.29
C GLY A 13 -24.71 -17.51 2.42
N LYS A 14 -25.50 -17.50 3.49
CA LYS A 14 -26.47 -16.40 3.76
C LYS A 14 -25.78 -15.08 4.07
N SER A 15 -24.74 -15.09 4.92
CA SER A 15 -24.02 -13.89 5.37
C SER A 15 -22.63 -13.76 4.76
N PHE A 16 -22.03 -14.88 4.30
CA PHE A 16 -20.67 -14.92 3.77
C PHE A 16 -20.61 -15.60 2.42
N THR A 17 -19.79 -15.05 1.53
CA THR A 17 -19.52 -15.61 0.21
C THR A 17 -18.01 -15.64 0.00
N THR A 18 -17.48 -16.78 -0.48
CA THR A 18 -16.03 -16.96 -0.71
C THR A 18 -15.76 -17.19 -2.19
N ARG A 19 -14.76 -16.51 -2.70
CA ARG A 19 -14.24 -16.64 -4.07
C ARG A 19 -12.74 -16.86 -4.05
N THR A 20 -12.25 -17.66 -4.97
CA THR A 20 -10.83 -17.73 -5.32
C THR A 20 -10.65 -17.22 -6.75
N VAL A 21 -9.62 -16.43 -6.97
CA VAL A 21 -9.27 -15.90 -8.28
C VAL A 21 -7.85 -16.31 -8.61
N ASN A 22 -7.68 -16.91 -9.78
CA ASN A 22 -6.38 -17.25 -10.34
C ASN A 22 -6.13 -16.39 -11.58
N ALA A 23 -4.98 -15.72 -11.64
CA ALA A 23 -4.53 -15.06 -12.86
C ALA A 23 -3.56 -15.96 -13.61
N ILE A 24 -3.83 -16.19 -14.88
CA ILE A 24 -3.09 -17.11 -15.74
C ILE A 24 -2.58 -16.35 -16.96
N GLN A 25 -1.30 -16.49 -17.26
CA GLN A 25 -0.67 -15.93 -18.46
C GLN A 25 0.23 -17.01 -19.10
N ASN A 26 0.08 -17.24 -20.40
CA ASN A 26 0.81 -18.28 -21.14
C ASN A 26 0.66 -19.71 -20.55
N GLY A 27 -0.47 -20.00 -19.91
CA GLY A 27 -0.71 -21.29 -19.25
C GLY A 27 -0.14 -21.41 -17.84
N GLU A 28 0.59 -20.39 -17.35
CA GLU A 28 1.21 -20.37 -16.03
C GLU A 28 0.41 -19.52 -15.04
N TYR A 29 0.28 -20.00 -13.81
CA TYR A 29 -0.30 -19.22 -12.72
C TYR A 29 0.67 -18.12 -12.29
N ILE A 30 0.27 -16.86 -12.44
CA ILE A 30 1.08 -15.69 -12.09
C ILE A 30 0.62 -14.98 -10.81
N PHE A 31 -0.61 -15.28 -10.36
CA PHE A 31 -1.18 -14.70 -9.14
C PHE A 31 -2.38 -15.55 -8.70
N ASN A 32 -2.62 -15.60 -7.41
CA ASN A 32 -3.86 -16.11 -6.83
C ASN A 32 -4.30 -15.26 -5.64
N MET A 33 -5.61 -15.22 -5.39
CA MET A 33 -6.16 -14.64 -4.18
C MET A 33 -7.42 -15.36 -3.74
N SER A 34 -7.70 -15.32 -2.43
CA SER A 34 -8.98 -15.71 -1.86
C SER A 34 -9.67 -14.48 -1.27
N VAL A 35 -10.96 -14.33 -1.55
CA VAL A 35 -11.76 -13.19 -1.08
C VAL A 35 -12.97 -13.70 -0.33
N SER A 36 -13.21 -13.16 0.86
CA SER A 36 -14.44 -13.37 1.63
C SER A 36 -15.26 -12.09 1.61
N PHE A 37 -16.49 -12.19 1.18
CA PHE A 37 -17.48 -11.12 1.23
C PHE A 37 -18.45 -11.38 2.37
N LYS A 38 -18.87 -10.31 3.03
CA LYS A 38 -19.86 -10.34 4.11
C LYS A 38 -20.93 -9.28 3.86
N ILE A 39 -22.18 -9.58 4.18
CA ILE A 39 -23.24 -8.56 4.27
C ILE A 39 -22.96 -7.61 5.44
N SER A 40 -23.44 -6.36 5.34
CA SER A 40 -23.35 -5.41 6.46
C SER A 40 -24.28 -5.86 7.60
N GLU A 41 -23.79 -5.83 8.84
CA GLU A 41 -24.53 -6.18 10.05
C GLU A 41 -24.09 -5.25 11.19
N GLU A 42 -25.01 -4.91 12.08
CA GLU A 42 -24.68 -4.23 13.34
C GLU A 42 -23.98 -5.19 14.31
N GLY A 43 -23.08 -4.68 15.15
CA GLY A 43 -22.32 -5.49 16.09
C GLY A 43 -21.51 -4.68 17.09
N LEU A 44 -20.59 -5.36 17.78
CA LEU A 44 -19.65 -4.72 18.69
C LEU A 44 -18.63 -3.93 17.89
N GLU A 45 -18.26 -2.73 18.35
CA GLU A 45 -17.32 -1.85 17.68
C GLU A 45 -16.20 -1.40 18.62
N HIS A 46 -15.00 -1.37 18.08
CA HIS A 46 -13.84 -0.68 18.61
C HIS A 46 -12.85 -0.43 17.48
N GLN A 47 -11.90 0.46 17.68
CA GLN A 47 -10.78 0.71 16.76
C GLN A 47 -9.59 1.29 17.52
N PHE A 48 -8.43 1.27 16.89
CA PHE A 48 -7.30 2.08 17.33
C PHE A 48 -7.56 3.57 17.05
N GLU A 49 -6.97 4.43 17.85
CA GLU A 49 -6.93 5.86 17.56
C GLU A 49 -6.02 6.14 16.35
N MET A 50 -6.45 7.06 15.51
CA MET A 50 -5.63 7.56 14.41
C MET A 50 -4.42 8.32 14.98
N PRO A 51 -3.21 8.10 14.46
CA PRO A 51 -2.05 8.92 14.85
C PRO A 51 -2.31 10.40 14.62
N ASP A 52 -1.84 11.24 15.56
CA ASP A 52 -1.85 12.69 15.39
C ASP A 52 -0.73 13.09 14.41
N VAL A 53 -1.12 13.52 13.22
CA VAL A 53 -0.23 13.90 12.13
C VAL A 53 -0.74 15.17 11.45
N PRO A 54 0.14 15.96 10.81
CA PRO A 54 -0.28 17.11 10.01
C PRO A 54 -1.32 16.74 8.95
N SER A 55 -2.25 17.65 8.69
CA SER A 55 -3.27 17.46 7.65
C SER A 55 -2.61 17.34 6.26
N PRO A 56 -3.27 16.67 5.29
CA PRO A 56 -2.68 16.55 3.97
C PRO A 56 -2.47 17.91 3.28
N GLU A 57 -3.27 18.91 3.62
CA GLU A 57 -3.15 20.27 3.07
C GLU A 57 -1.87 21.00 3.49
N GLU A 58 -1.30 20.62 4.63
CA GLU A 58 -0.06 21.17 5.17
C GLU A 58 1.20 20.50 4.61
N LEU A 59 1.06 19.41 3.86
CA LEU A 59 2.15 18.60 3.36
C LEU A 59 2.39 18.84 1.87
N LYS A 60 3.65 18.70 1.45
CA LYS A 60 4.01 18.71 0.03
C LYS A 60 3.35 17.54 -0.70
N SER A 61 2.84 17.80 -1.88
CA SER A 61 2.37 16.75 -2.79
C SER A 61 3.54 15.90 -3.29
N ASP A 62 3.26 14.66 -3.66
CA ASP A 62 4.25 13.77 -4.32
C ASP A 62 4.80 14.40 -5.62
N ARG A 63 4.00 15.21 -6.32
CA ARG A 63 4.42 15.92 -7.51
C ARG A 63 5.46 17.02 -7.20
N GLU A 64 5.18 17.89 -6.22
CA GLU A 64 6.13 18.92 -5.77
C GLU A 64 7.42 18.28 -5.29
N PHE A 65 7.32 17.22 -4.49
CA PHE A 65 8.48 16.47 -4.03
C PHE A 65 9.31 15.91 -5.21
N ARG A 66 8.67 15.31 -6.21
CA ARG A 66 9.36 14.75 -7.38
C ARG A 66 10.03 15.82 -8.23
N GLU A 67 9.40 16.98 -8.41
CA GLU A 67 10.01 18.12 -9.11
C GLU A 67 11.26 18.64 -8.39
N GLU A 68 11.26 18.71 -7.07
CA GLU A 68 12.44 19.10 -6.27
C GLU A 68 13.59 18.08 -6.39
N MET A 69 13.25 16.80 -6.56
CA MET A 69 14.25 15.72 -6.60
C MET A 69 14.73 15.36 -8.01
N LYS A 70 14.14 15.94 -9.06
CA LYS A 70 14.40 15.55 -10.47
C LYS A 70 15.86 15.54 -10.87
N ASP A 71 16.65 16.50 -10.37
CA ASP A 71 18.07 16.62 -10.69
C ASP A 71 18.94 15.49 -10.07
N LYS A 72 18.41 14.77 -9.10
CA LYS A 72 19.06 13.62 -8.45
C LYS A 72 18.68 12.28 -9.10
N ILE A 73 17.74 12.29 -10.07
CA ILE A 73 17.24 11.09 -10.74
C ILE A 73 18.07 10.82 -12.00
N PRO A 74 18.51 9.58 -12.23
CA PRO A 74 19.14 9.20 -13.49
C PRO A 74 18.21 9.52 -14.68
N LYS A 75 18.76 10.11 -15.75
CA LYS A 75 17.98 10.53 -16.93
C LYS A 75 17.08 9.43 -17.50
N ALA A 76 17.55 8.17 -17.50
CA ALA A 76 16.78 7.03 -17.99
C ALA A 76 15.51 6.73 -17.14
N MET A 77 15.44 7.20 -15.90
CA MET A 77 14.31 6.98 -14.99
C MET A 77 13.42 8.22 -14.83
N LEU A 78 13.86 9.36 -15.33
CA LEU A 78 13.24 10.68 -15.08
C LEU A 78 11.79 10.75 -15.58
N GLU A 79 11.52 10.27 -16.79
CA GLU A 79 10.17 10.26 -17.35
C GLU A 79 9.19 9.45 -16.49
N GLY A 80 9.58 8.24 -16.11
CA GLY A 80 8.77 7.38 -15.22
C GLY A 80 8.61 7.97 -13.81
N PHE A 81 9.64 8.67 -13.32
CA PHE A 81 9.62 9.33 -12.02
C PHE A 81 8.66 10.53 -11.99
N LEU A 82 8.61 11.33 -13.03
CA LEU A 82 7.76 12.54 -13.15
C LEU A 82 6.35 12.23 -13.65
N ARG A 83 6.09 11.01 -14.11
CA ARG A 83 4.79 10.61 -14.65
C ARG A 83 3.67 10.79 -13.64
N ASP A 84 2.51 11.28 -14.07
CA ASP A 84 1.31 11.36 -13.25
C ASP A 84 0.90 9.95 -12.77
N LYS A 85 0.56 9.87 -11.50
CA LYS A 85 0.17 8.63 -10.84
C LYS A 85 -1.33 8.63 -10.53
N PRO A 86 -2.00 7.47 -10.58
CA PRO A 86 -3.43 7.38 -10.27
C PRO A 86 -3.74 7.57 -8.77
N ILE A 87 -2.72 7.48 -7.91
CA ILE A 87 -2.82 7.75 -6.47
C ILE A 87 -1.92 8.92 -6.13
N GLU A 88 -2.49 9.97 -5.54
CA GLU A 88 -1.75 11.07 -4.92
C GLU A 88 -1.28 10.62 -3.54
N ILE A 89 -0.01 10.90 -3.22
CA ILE A 89 0.62 10.55 -1.95
C ILE A 89 1.22 11.80 -1.34
N ARG A 90 1.02 12.00 -0.03
CA ARG A 90 1.71 13.03 0.76
C ARG A 90 2.35 12.36 1.98
N ASN A 91 3.67 12.31 1.99
CA ASN A 91 4.39 11.70 3.11
C ASN A 91 4.38 12.65 4.31
N VAL A 92 4.05 12.12 5.49
CA VAL A 92 4.10 12.88 6.75
C VAL A 92 5.56 13.10 7.15
N GLU A 93 6.34 12.03 7.17
CA GLU A 93 7.78 12.13 7.40
C GLU A 93 8.46 12.63 6.13
N ASN A 94 9.13 13.77 6.23
CA ASN A 94 9.90 14.36 5.14
C ASN A 94 11.21 13.58 4.90
N LEU A 95 11.06 12.37 4.37
CA LEU A 95 12.16 11.47 4.13
C LEU A 95 12.76 11.70 2.74
N ASN A 96 14.05 11.95 2.70
CA ASN A 96 14.79 11.93 1.45
C ASN A 96 14.93 10.46 0.97
N PRO A 97 14.33 10.06 -0.18
CA PRO A 97 14.39 8.68 -0.67
C PRO A 97 15.79 8.25 -1.12
N PHE A 98 16.76 9.18 -1.18
CA PHE A 98 18.16 8.90 -1.52
C PHE A 98 19.06 8.91 -0.30
N ASP A 99 18.53 9.24 0.87
CA ASP A 99 19.26 9.21 2.13
C ASP A 99 19.18 7.81 2.72
N ASN A 100 20.33 7.28 3.11
CA ASN A 100 20.44 5.97 3.76
C ASN A 100 20.47 6.09 5.29
N GLU A 101 19.90 7.15 5.85
CA GLU A 101 19.75 7.28 7.28
C GLU A 101 18.82 6.20 7.84
N LYS A 102 19.22 5.65 8.98
CA LYS A 102 18.38 4.72 9.73
C LYS A 102 17.25 5.49 10.40
N GLY A 103 16.07 4.92 10.37
CA GLY A 103 14.89 5.49 11.02
C GLY A 103 14.04 4.44 11.70
N GLU A 104 13.07 4.89 12.46
CA GLU A 104 12.12 4.01 13.13
C GLU A 104 11.30 3.19 12.13
N PRO A 105 10.88 1.96 12.49
CA PRO A 105 10.14 1.07 11.61
C PRO A 105 8.65 1.47 11.48
N PHE A 106 8.38 2.74 11.28
CA PHE A 106 7.04 3.25 11.00
C PHE A 106 7.08 4.38 9.97
N LYS A 107 5.95 4.60 9.32
CA LYS A 107 5.75 5.66 8.34
C LYS A 107 4.28 6.00 8.25
N ASN A 108 3.98 7.29 8.10
CA ASN A 108 2.64 7.78 7.83
C ASN A 108 2.59 8.47 6.46
N MET A 109 1.53 8.24 5.72
CA MET A 109 1.29 8.95 4.46
C MET A 109 -0.19 9.11 4.21
N TRP A 110 -0.56 10.26 3.69
CA TRP A 110 -1.89 10.47 3.14
C TRP A 110 -1.93 9.96 1.71
N ILE A 111 -3.01 9.26 1.37
CA ILE A 111 -3.24 8.71 0.03
C ILE A 111 -4.65 9.05 -0.43
N LYS A 112 -4.78 9.26 -1.74
CA LYS A 112 -6.08 9.50 -2.36
C LYS A 112 -5.99 9.21 -3.87
N ALA A 113 -7.09 8.77 -4.49
CA ALA A 113 -7.17 8.71 -5.95
C ALA A 113 -7.01 10.10 -6.55
N SER A 114 -6.23 10.22 -7.64
CA SER A 114 -5.94 11.50 -8.30
C SER A 114 -7.15 12.10 -9.05
N GLY A 115 -8.23 11.32 -9.21
CA GLY A 115 -9.47 11.74 -9.86
C GLY A 115 -10.69 11.35 -9.07
N LYS A 116 -11.84 11.98 -9.39
CA LYS A 116 -13.12 11.64 -8.79
C LYS A 116 -13.58 10.24 -9.24
N LEU A 117 -14.03 9.44 -8.29
CA LEU A 117 -14.52 8.07 -8.54
C LEU A 117 -16.06 8.03 -8.55
N PRO A 118 -16.65 7.06 -9.28
CA PRO A 118 -18.09 6.79 -9.21
C PRO A 118 -18.53 6.44 -7.79
N ASP A 119 -19.80 6.68 -7.49
CA ASP A 119 -20.39 6.33 -6.20
C ASP A 119 -20.71 4.83 -6.11
N ASN A 120 -19.68 4.03 -6.03
CA ASN A 120 -19.73 2.56 -5.94
C ASN A 120 -18.62 2.06 -5.01
N HIS A 121 -19.02 1.52 -3.86
CA HIS A 121 -18.09 1.08 -2.80
C HIS A 121 -17.07 0.03 -3.29
N LEU A 122 -17.44 -0.85 -4.22
CA LEU A 122 -16.52 -1.86 -4.77
C LEU A 122 -15.38 -1.22 -5.57
N ILE A 123 -15.64 -0.10 -6.25
CA ILE A 123 -14.59 0.66 -6.95
C ILE A 123 -13.66 1.30 -5.93
N HIS A 124 -14.18 1.90 -4.87
CA HIS A 124 -13.36 2.47 -3.80
C HIS A 124 -12.49 1.40 -3.12
N GLN A 125 -13.05 0.22 -2.83
CA GLN A 125 -12.31 -0.91 -2.29
C GLN A 125 -11.20 -1.39 -3.24
N GLY A 126 -11.50 -1.53 -4.54
CA GLY A 126 -10.51 -1.93 -5.55
C GLY A 126 -9.37 -0.92 -5.71
N VAL A 127 -9.69 0.38 -5.69
CA VAL A 127 -8.68 1.46 -5.74
C VAL A 127 -7.82 1.46 -4.47
N LEU A 128 -8.41 1.26 -3.30
CA LEU A 128 -7.66 1.17 -2.05
C LEU A 128 -6.81 -0.10 -1.99
N ALA A 129 -7.30 -1.24 -2.49
CA ALA A 129 -6.51 -2.46 -2.61
C ALA A 129 -5.26 -2.25 -3.48
N TYR A 130 -5.39 -1.52 -4.60
CA TYR A 130 -4.25 -1.13 -5.42
C TYR A 130 -3.28 -0.20 -4.67
N ALA A 131 -3.80 0.78 -3.94
CA ALA A 131 -2.98 1.74 -3.19
C ALA A 131 -2.29 1.12 -1.96
N SER A 132 -2.86 0.08 -1.37
CA SER A 132 -2.39 -0.52 -0.11
C SER A 132 -1.02 -1.20 -0.20
N ASP A 133 -0.55 -1.60 -1.39
CA ASP A 133 0.82 -2.09 -1.59
C ASP A 133 1.87 -0.96 -1.53
N MET A 134 1.43 0.30 -1.74
CA MET A 134 2.35 1.43 -1.77
C MET A 134 2.91 1.75 -0.39
N GLY A 135 4.23 1.72 -0.26
CA GLY A 135 4.94 2.11 0.97
C GLY A 135 5.17 0.99 1.98
N LEU A 136 4.38 -0.09 2.00
CA LEU A 136 4.47 -1.17 2.99
C LEU A 136 5.91 -1.69 3.14
N ARG A 137 6.46 -2.26 2.09
CA ARG A 137 7.82 -2.86 2.12
C ARG A 137 8.90 -1.89 2.57
N GLY A 138 8.80 -0.62 2.22
CA GLY A 138 9.77 0.41 2.60
C GLY A 138 9.89 0.61 4.10
N THR A 139 8.85 0.28 4.85
CA THR A 139 8.81 0.47 6.30
C THR A 139 9.79 -0.44 7.02
N SER A 140 9.90 -1.73 6.63
CA SER A 140 10.87 -2.66 7.19
C SER A 140 12.33 -2.38 6.79
N GLN A 141 12.57 -1.59 5.76
CA GLN A 141 13.92 -1.23 5.31
C GLN A 141 14.52 -0.06 6.11
N ARG A 142 13.67 0.79 6.71
CA ARG A 142 14.09 2.03 7.40
C ARG A 142 15.10 1.80 8.53
N PRO A 143 14.92 0.83 9.46
CA PRO A 143 15.89 0.60 10.53
C PRO A 143 17.29 0.20 10.06
N HIS A 144 17.37 -0.25 8.81
CA HIS A 144 18.61 -0.74 8.20
C HIS A 144 19.31 0.32 7.33
N GLY A 145 18.70 1.52 7.17
CA GLY A 145 19.25 2.59 6.34
C GLY A 145 19.23 2.25 4.84
N PHE A 146 18.25 1.50 4.40
CA PHE A 146 18.01 1.24 2.97
C PHE A 146 16.84 2.10 2.47
N SER A 147 17.16 2.99 1.56
CA SER A 147 16.21 3.85 0.88
C SER A 147 15.96 3.39 -0.57
N PHE A 148 15.22 4.19 -1.33
CA PHE A 148 14.92 3.95 -2.74
C PHE A 148 16.18 3.72 -3.60
N GLY A 149 17.33 4.35 -3.27
CA GLY A 149 18.59 4.17 -3.97
C GLY A 149 19.33 2.85 -3.69
N ALA A 150 18.84 2.02 -2.77
CA ALA A 150 19.51 0.80 -2.34
C ALA A 150 19.23 -0.45 -3.21
N TYR A 151 18.53 -0.31 -4.33
CA TYR A 151 18.19 -1.45 -5.23
C TYR A 151 19.42 -2.20 -5.77
N GLU A 152 20.56 -1.53 -5.88
CA GLU A 152 21.79 -2.20 -6.24
C GLU A 152 22.27 -3.16 -5.14
N LYS A 153 21.99 -2.84 -3.88
CA LYS A 153 22.44 -3.58 -2.69
C LYS A 153 21.40 -4.57 -2.17
N LEU A 154 20.13 -4.39 -2.51
CA LEU A 154 19.04 -5.23 -2.05
C LEU A 154 18.34 -5.95 -3.21
N GLN A 155 18.05 -7.22 -3.02
CA GLN A 155 17.02 -7.92 -3.76
C GLN A 155 15.70 -7.80 -2.97
N VAL A 156 14.69 -7.22 -3.58
CA VAL A 156 13.39 -6.96 -2.93
C VAL A 156 12.24 -7.50 -3.78
N ALA A 157 11.27 -8.10 -3.12
CA ALA A 157 10.03 -8.57 -3.75
C ALA A 157 8.92 -8.63 -2.71
N SER A 158 7.67 -8.33 -3.09
CA SER A 158 6.51 -8.67 -2.28
C SER A 158 6.24 -10.16 -2.39
N LEU A 159 5.93 -10.83 -1.28
CA LEU A 159 5.69 -12.28 -1.22
C LEU A 159 4.21 -12.60 -1.10
N ASP A 160 3.50 -11.84 -0.29
CA ASP A 160 2.07 -11.93 -0.06
C ASP A 160 1.46 -10.54 0.14
N HIS A 161 0.15 -10.46 0.25
CA HIS A 161 -0.58 -9.27 0.65
C HIS A 161 -1.94 -9.68 1.16
N ALA A 162 -2.32 -9.24 2.35
CA ALA A 162 -3.66 -9.46 2.88
C ALA A 162 -4.27 -8.14 3.34
N MET A 163 -5.59 -8.00 3.14
CA MET A 163 -6.31 -6.77 3.44
C MET A 163 -7.70 -7.06 3.98
N TRP A 164 -8.13 -6.25 4.95
CA TRP A 164 -9.47 -6.28 5.54
C TRP A 164 -10.11 -4.90 5.43
N PHE A 165 -11.35 -4.86 4.97
CA PHE A 165 -12.17 -3.65 4.92
C PHE A 165 -13.12 -3.67 6.12
N HIS A 166 -13.07 -2.63 6.95
CA HIS A 166 -13.80 -2.55 8.21
C HIS A 166 -15.05 -1.70 8.11
N ARG A 167 -14.97 -0.58 7.39
CA ARG A 167 -16.05 0.41 7.26
C ARG A 167 -16.07 1.01 5.88
N GLU A 168 -17.17 1.66 5.53
CA GLU A 168 -17.29 2.38 4.26
C GLU A 168 -16.39 3.62 4.24
N PHE A 169 -15.86 3.93 3.07
CA PHE A 169 -14.98 5.05 2.80
C PHE A 169 -15.02 5.45 1.32
N ARG A 170 -14.44 6.61 1.03
CA ARG A 170 -14.17 7.05 -0.33
C ARG A 170 -12.67 7.11 -0.59
N ALA A 171 -12.19 6.42 -1.63
CA ALA A 171 -10.77 6.43 -2.00
C ALA A 171 -10.36 7.69 -2.79
N ASP A 172 -11.31 8.53 -3.20
CA ASP A 172 -11.10 9.85 -3.79
C ASP A 172 -11.15 11.00 -2.76
N GLU A 173 -11.24 10.65 -1.47
CA GLU A 173 -10.99 11.53 -0.33
C GLU A 173 -9.68 11.12 0.36
N TRP A 174 -9.10 12.02 1.16
CA TRP A 174 -7.85 11.72 1.85
C TRP A 174 -8.02 10.62 2.89
N LEU A 175 -7.14 9.62 2.81
CA LEU A 175 -7.01 8.53 3.76
C LEU A 175 -5.60 8.52 4.34
N LEU A 176 -5.48 8.49 5.66
CA LEU A 176 -4.19 8.32 6.33
C LEU A 176 -3.82 6.84 6.34
N TYR A 177 -2.70 6.49 5.74
CA TYR A 177 -2.12 5.17 5.80
C TYR A 177 -0.95 5.17 6.78
N SER A 178 -1.19 4.66 7.98
CA SER A 178 -0.20 4.52 9.05
C SER A 178 0.41 3.11 8.99
N LEU A 179 1.70 3.06 8.76
CA LEU A 179 2.48 1.86 8.47
C LEU A 179 3.46 1.57 9.60
N ASP A 180 3.61 0.30 9.98
CA ASP A 180 4.66 -0.17 10.87
C ASP A 180 5.29 -1.48 10.39
N SER A 181 6.48 -1.79 10.92
CA SER A 181 7.15 -3.07 10.68
C SER A 181 7.62 -3.64 12.01
N PRO A 182 6.90 -4.60 12.58
CA PRO A 182 7.28 -5.20 13.86
C PRO A 182 8.47 -6.13 13.77
N SER A 183 8.86 -6.60 12.58
CA SER A 183 9.95 -7.56 12.41
C SER A 183 10.59 -7.52 11.04
N ALA A 184 11.93 -7.67 11.03
CA ALA A 184 12.69 -8.08 9.88
C ALA A 184 13.67 -9.19 10.30
N SER A 185 13.58 -10.34 9.64
CA SER A 185 14.40 -11.52 9.95
C SER A 185 14.48 -12.45 8.75
N ASN A 186 15.49 -13.30 8.67
CA ASN A 186 15.64 -14.31 7.61
C ASN A 186 15.47 -13.73 6.19
N ALA A 187 16.03 -12.54 5.95
CA ALA A 187 15.91 -11.75 4.72
C ALA A 187 14.46 -11.36 4.34
N ASN A 188 13.51 -11.44 5.24
CA ASN A 188 12.14 -10.97 5.07
C ASN A 188 11.86 -9.80 6.01
N GLY A 189 10.94 -8.90 5.59
CA GLY A 189 10.38 -7.83 6.40
C GLY A 189 8.87 -7.97 6.46
N PHE A 190 8.31 -8.07 7.67
CA PHE A 190 6.87 -8.07 7.88
C PHE A 190 6.38 -6.66 8.14
N ASN A 191 5.36 -6.25 7.42
CA ASN A 191 4.83 -4.88 7.45
C ASN A 191 3.33 -4.90 7.65
N ARG A 192 2.82 -3.92 8.39
CA ARG A 192 1.39 -3.72 8.63
C ARG A 192 1.02 -2.28 8.30
N GLY A 193 -0.26 -2.06 8.05
CA GLY A 193 -0.78 -0.71 7.89
C GLY A 193 -2.25 -0.61 8.24
N ASN A 194 -2.61 0.45 8.91
CA ASN A 194 -3.97 0.84 9.23
C ASN A 194 -4.35 2.08 8.41
N ILE A 195 -5.55 2.07 7.85
CA ILE A 195 -6.02 3.12 6.96
C ILE A 195 -7.21 3.81 7.60
N PHE A 196 -7.10 5.13 7.79
CA PHE A 196 -8.10 5.96 8.45
C PHE A 196 -8.63 7.02 7.49
N THR A 197 -9.90 7.38 7.64
CA THR A 197 -10.44 8.61 7.06
C THR A 197 -9.85 9.83 7.77
N GLN A 198 -9.99 11.01 7.19
CA GLN A 198 -9.47 12.26 7.75
C GLN A 198 -10.12 12.62 9.10
N ASP A 199 -11.35 12.16 9.35
CA ASP A 199 -12.06 12.28 10.63
C ASP A 199 -11.70 11.16 11.65
N GLY A 200 -10.70 10.32 11.37
CA GLY A 200 -10.15 9.34 12.30
C GLY A 200 -10.84 7.97 12.31
N LYS A 201 -11.72 7.65 11.37
CA LYS A 201 -12.39 6.35 11.28
C LYS A 201 -11.46 5.31 10.63
N LEU A 202 -11.17 4.20 11.32
CA LEU A 202 -10.41 3.07 10.77
C LEU A 202 -11.28 2.33 9.73
N VAL A 203 -10.88 2.37 8.47
CA VAL A 203 -11.65 1.83 7.34
C VAL A 203 -11.05 0.56 6.76
N ALA A 204 -9.74 0.36 6.85
CA ALA A 204 -9.09 -0.85 6.38
C ALA A 204 -7.79 -1.11 7.13
N SER A 205 -7.33 -2.38 7.08
CA SER A 205 -6.00 -2.79 7.51
C SER A 205 -5.37 -3.70 6.47
N ALA A 206 -4.05 -3.59 6.29
CA ALA A 206 -3.29 -4.42 5.37
C ALA A 206 -2.04 -4.99 6.07
N VAL A 207 -1.58 -6.15 5.62
CA VAL A 207 -0.31 -6.74 6.01
C VAL A 207 0.40 -7.32 4.79
N GLN A 208 1.72 -7.32 4.82
CA GLN A 208 2.54 -7.85 3.73
C GLN A 208 3.88 -8.34 4.26
N GLU A 209 4.30 -9.52 3.86
CA GLU A 209 5.68 -9.92 3.96
C GLU A 209 6.41 -9.65 2.63
N GLY A 210 7.62 -9.15 2.72
CA GLY A 210 8.46 -8.87 1.56
C GLY A 210 9.89 -9.36 1.75
N LEU A 211 10.48 -9.89 0.68
CA LEU A 211 11.92 -10.19 0.63
C LEU A 211 12.71 -8.88 0.70
N ILE A 212 13.71 -8.84 1.60
CA ILE A 212 14.70 -7.76 1.74
C ILE A 212 16.09 -8.37 1.90
N ARG A 213 16.56 -9.05 0.87
CA ARG A 213 17.83 -9.77 0.88
C ARG A 213 18.98 -8.85 0.48
N VAL A 214 20.01 -8.76 1.33
CA VAL A 214 21.27 -8.10 0.95
C VAL A 214 21.95 -8.94 -0.13
N LYS A 215 22.34 -8.30 -1.22
CA LYS A 215 23.12 -8.96 -2.29
C LYS A 215 24.56 -9.07 -1.85
N ASP A 216 25.13 -10.25 -1.97
CA ASP A 216 26.58 -10.44 -1.87
C ASP A 216 27.26 -9.61 -2.97
N LYS A 217 28.45 -9.07 -2.63
CA LYS A 217 29.26 -8.27 -3.56
C LYS A 217 29.84 -9.13 -4.66
#